data_b9414067b268da5de7e11836f8413501
#
_entry.id   b9414067b268da5de7e11836f8413501
#
_cell.length_a   1.000
_cell.length_b   1.000
_cell.length_c   1.000
_cell.angle_alpha   90.00
_cell.angle_beta   90.00
_cell.angle_gamma   90.00
#
_symmetry.space_group_name_H-M   'P 1'
#
loop_
_entity.id
_entity.type
_entity.pdbx_description
1 polymer ?
#
loop_
_entity_poly.entity_id
_entity_poly.type
_entity_poly.pdbx_seq_one_letter_code
_entity_poly.pdbx_strand_id
1 'polypeptide(L)'
;MPSAGARLLAFFDIAPGYKSIKHHLRAASEQQAVDYELLQALIATESGFDAQAVSPKGAVGLMQLMPATASRFGVRADAKRSLEQKLADPAVNVPAGTRYLRYLLDLFPGRMDLALAAYNAGEGAVQRAGNQIPAFKETQNYVRTVLALYHQLKPPAPVQAHRAAPGRVRMQLQGGAHNRGNLPPDTVVAHSRASNEPLSTIPNE
;
A
#
# COMPACT_ATOMS: atom_id res chain seq x y z
N MET A 1 -10.80 2.27 -24.99
CA MET A 1 -11.71 2.77 -23.93
C MET A 1 -10.89 2.99 -22.66
N PRO A 2 -10.97 4.16 -22.02
CA PRO A 2 -10.26 4.39 -20.76
C PRO A 2 -10.75 3.41 -19.67
N SER A 3 -9.84 2.92 -18.84
CA SER A 3 -10.17 2.03 -17.72
C SER A 3 -11.14 2.70 -16.74
N ALA A 4 -11.84 1.92 -15.90
CA ALA A 4 -12.72 2.47 -14.87
C ALA A 4 -11.97 3.43 -13.94
N GLY A 5 -10.71 3.10 -13.58
CA GLY A 5 -9.83 3.96 -12.80
C GLY A 5 -9.49 5.28 -13.50
N ALA A 6 -9.22 5.26 -14.80
CA ALA A 6 -8.96 6.49 -15.55
C ALA A 6 -10.18 7.42 -15.61
N ARG A 7 -11.39 6.86 -15.69
CA ARG A 7 -12.65 7.65 -15.62
C ARG A 7 -12.88 8.23 -14.23
N LEU A 8 -12.57 7.48 -13.17
CA LEU A 8 -12.69 7.94 -11.79
C LEU A 8 -11.69 9.06 -11.49
N LEU A 9 -10.43 8.93 -11.94
CA LEU A 9 -9.43 9.98 -11.84
C LEU A 9 -9.86 11.26 -12.57
N ALA A 10 -10.39 11.12 -13.80
CA ALA A 10 -10.93 12.26 -14.55
C ALA A 10 -12.11 12.93 -13.82
N PHE A 11 -12.97 12.16 -13.16
CA PHE A 11 -14.05 12.69 -12.34
C PHE A 11 -13.52 13.52 -11.15
N PHE A 12 -12.53 13.02 -10.42
CA PHE A 12 -11.92 13.77 -9.33
C PHE A 12 -11.23 15.04 -9.83
N ASP A 13 -10.52 14.98 -10.96
CA ASP A 13 -9.87 16.16 -11.53
C ASP A 13 -10.85 17.28 -11.95
N ILE A 14 -12.12 16.97 -12.14
CA ILE A 14 -13.18 17.94 -12.46
C ILE A 14 -13.85 18.48 -11.18
N ALA A 15 -13.89 17.69 -10.09
CA ALA A 15 -14.56 18.06 -8.84
C ALA A 15 -13.88 19.27 -8.17
N PRO A 16 -14.59 20.42 -7.99
CA PRO A 16 -13.98 21.63 -7.41
C PRO A 16 -13.39 21.39 -6.02
N GLY A 17 -14.07 20.63 -5.18
CA GLY A 17 -13.63 20.27 -3.83
C GLY A 17 -12.29 19.53 -3.84
N TYR A 18 -12.11 18.58 -4.76
CA TYR A 18 -10.86 17.85 -4.88
C TYR A 18 -9.70 18.74 -5.34
N LYS A 19 -9.92 19.60 -6.33
CA LYS A 19 -8.88 20.53 -6.83
C LYS A 19 -8.30 21.41 -5.73
N SER A 20 -9.14 21.95 -4.88
CA SER A 20 -8.74 22.87 -3.80
C SER A 20 -7.88 22.19 -2.73
N ILE A 21 -8.02 20.87 -2.52
CA ILE A 21 -7.33 20.13 -1.44
C ILE A 21 -6.19 19.23 -1.91
N LYS A 22 -6.01 19.09 -3.23
CA LYS A 22 -5.02 18.16 -3.83
C LYS A 22 -3.60 18.34 -3.28
N HIS A 23 -3.18 19.58 -3.05
CA HIS A 23 -1.87 19.89 -2.48
C HIS A 23 -1.75 19.47 -1.01
N HIS A 24 -2.83 19.59 -0.20
CA HIS A 24 -2.85 19.11 1.19
C HIS A 24 -2.75 17.58 1.24
N LEU A 25 -3.46 16.87 0.35
CA LEU A 25 -3.38 15.41 0.27
C LEU A 25 -1.96 14.94 -0.07
N ARG A 26 -1.32 15.58 -1.06
CA ARG A 26 0.04 15.22 -1.46
C ARG A 26 1.03 15.43 -0.33
N ALA A 27 1.00 16.60 0.29
CA ALA A 27 1.87 16.91 1.43
C ALA A 27 1.67 15.93 2.59
N ALA A 28 0.41 15.60 2.94
CA ALA A 28 0.11 14.68 4.02
C ALA A 28 0.53 13.23 3.70
N SER A 29 0.31 12.78 2.45
CA SER A 29 0.76 11.48 1.95
C SER A 29 2.27 11.31 2.09
N GLU A 30 3.04 12.30 1.63
CA GLU A 30 4.51 12.30 1.70
C GLU A 30 5.01 12.35 3.15
N GLN A 31 4.44 13.23 3.98
CA GLN A 31 4.87 13.41 5.38
C GLN A 31 4.59 12.19 6.27
N GLN A 32 3.50 11.49 6.01
CA GLN A 32 3.07 10.36 6.85
C GLN A 32 3.33 8.98 6.19
N ALA A 33 3.92 8.95 5.01
CA ALA A 33 4.12 7.72 4.22
C ALA A 33 2.82 6.90 4.09
N VAL A 34 1.72 7.57 3.75
CA VAL A 34 0.41 6.97 3.46
C VAL A 34 0.12 7.12 1.98
N ASP A 35 -0.31 6.05 1.33
CA ASP A 35 -0.64 6.08 -0.09
C ASP A 35 -1.63 7.21 -0.42
N TYR A 36 -1.29 8.01 -1.43
CA TYR A 36 -2.10 9.13 -1.88
C TYR A 36 -3.51 8.69 -2.31
N GLU A 37 -3.59 7.57 -3.03
CA GLU A 37 -4.84 6.99 -3.50
C GLU A 37 -5.71 6.48 -2.34
N LEU A 38 -5.09 6.04 -1.23
CA LEU A 38 -5.82 5.66 -0.03
C LEU A 38 -6.46 6.88 0.63
N LEU A 39 -5.74 8.01 0.71
CA LEU A 39 -6.32 9.27 1.21
C LEU A 39 -7.45 9.77 0.32
N GLN A 40 -7.30 9.67 -1.01
CA GLN A 40 -8.37 10.03 -1.94
C GLN A 40 -9.62 9.18 -1.72
N ALA A 41 -9.46 7.85 -1.64
CA ALA A 41 -10.57 6.93 -1.45
C ALA A 41 -11.29 7.16 -0.11
N LEU A 42 -10.52 7.41 0.95
CA LEU A 42 -11.05 7.68 2.28
C LEU A 42 -11.83 9.00 2.29
N ILE A 43 -11.27 10.11 1.82
CA ILE A 43 -11.93 11.42 1.81
C ILE A 43 -13.18 11.42 0.90
N ALA A 44 -13.11 10.71 -0.23
CA ALA A 44 -14.29 10.53 -1.09
C ALA A 44 -15.44 9.82 -0.36
N THR A 45 -15.12 8.84 0.49
CA THR A 45 -16.11 8.07 1.26
C THR A 45 -16.61 8.85 2.47
N GLU A 46 -15.75 9.62 3.15
CA GLU A 46 -16.09 10.36 4.37
C GLU A 46 -16.95 11.60 4.11
N SER A 47 -16.55 12.42 3.14
CA SER A 47 -17.15 13.72 2.93
C SER A 47 -17.51 14.05 1.48
N GLY A 48 -17.14 13.19 0.52
CA GLY A 48 -17.24 13.54 -0.90
C GLY A 48 -16.41 14.77 -1.26
N PHE A 49 -15.32 15.05 -0.54
CA PHE A 49 -14.46 16.25 -0.67
C PHE A 49 -15.11 17.55 -0.17
N ASP A 50 -16.12 17.48 0.68
CA ASP A 50 -16.69 18.65 1.35
C ASP A 50 -15.94 18.95 2.66
N ALA A 51 -15.21 20.07 2.68
CA ALA A 51 -14.46 20.52 3.85
C ALA A 51 -15.38 20.99 5.00
N GLN A 52 -16.64 21.33 4.69
CA GLN A 52 -17.61 21.80 5.67
C GLN A 52 -18.56 20.70 6.17
N ALA A 53 -18.36 19.46 5.72
CA ALA A 53 -19.21 18.35 6.11
C ALA A 53 -19.19 18.13 7.64
N VAL A 54 -20.38 18.00 8.22
CA VAL A 54 -20.57 17.69 9.64
C VAL A 54 -21.53 16.51 9.74
N SER A 55 -21.10 15.42 10.37
CA SER A 55 -21.95 14.27 10.58
C SER A 55 -22.92 14.46 11.76
N PRO A 56 -24.02 13.70 11.82
CA PRO A 56 -24.93 13.72 12.98
C PRO A 56 -24.25 13.37 14.31
N LYS A 57 -23.12 12.65 14.25
CA LYS A 57 -22.32 12.27 15.43
C LYS A 57 -21.27 13.34 15.80
N GLY A 58 -21.17 14.44 15.04
CA GLY A 58 -20.23 15.55 15.28
C GLY A 58 -18.84 15.32 14.69
N ALA A 59 -18.65 14.41 13.75
CA ALA A 59 -17.43 14.34 12.96
C ALA A 59 -17.39 15.48 11.94
N VAL A 60 -16.20 16.08 11.70
CA VAL A 60 -16.07 17.33 10.95
C VAL A 60 -15.04 17.20 9.83
N GLY A 61 -15.37 17.80 8.69
CA GLY A 61 -14.48 18.11 7.57
C GLY A 61 -14.16 16.95 6.66
N LEU A 62 -13.15 17.13 5.85
CA LEU A 62 -12.76 16.23 4.75
C LEU A 62 -12.59 14.77 5.17
N MET A 63 -11.92 14.53 6.29
CA MET A 63 -11.62 13.20 6.81
C MET A 63 -12.54 12.80 7.99
N GLN A 64 -13.65 13.54 8.20
CA GLN A 64 -14.67 13.27 9.22
C GLN A 64 -14.08 12.94 10.61
N LEU A 65 -13.23 13.84 11.11
CA LEU A 65 -12.60 13.65 12.41
C LEU A 65 -13.54 14.03 13.54
N MET A 66 -13.67 13.13 14.51
CA MET A 66 -14.25 13.47 15.80
C MET A 66 -13.33 14.46 16.54
N PRO A 67 -13.87 15.51 17.20
CA PRO A 67 -13.07 16.48 17.95
C PRO A 67 -12.11 15.85 18.97
N ALA A 68 -12.54 14.82 19.67
CA ALA A 68 -11.70 14.08 20.62
C ALA A 68 -10.51 13.38 19.93
N THR A 69 -10.75 12.76 18.77
CA THR A 69 -9.69 12.16 17.94
C THR A 69 -8.72 13.23 17.46
N ALA A 70 -9.22 14.32 16.91
CA ALA A 70 -8.39 15.42 16.43
C ALA A 70 -7.48 15.98 17.53
N SER A 71 -7.99 16.10 18.76
CA SER A 71 -7.22 16.54 19.93
C SER A 71 -6.06 15.58 20.24
N ARG A 72 -6.27 14.26 20.17
CA ARG A 72 -5.20 13.25 20.33
C ARG A 72 -4.09 13.43 19.28
N PHE A 73 -4.46 13.84 18.08
CA PHE A 73 -3.54 14.01 16.96
C PHE A 73 -3.10 15.46 16.73
N GLY A 74 -3.10 16.25 17.80
CA GLY A 74 -2.40 17.53 17.87
C GLY A 74 -3.20 18.76 17.47
N VAL A 75 -4.50 18.63 17.18
CA VAL A 75 -5.36 19.81 16.94
C VAL A 75 -5.81 20.37 18.27
N ARG A 76 -5.68 21.69 18.44
CA ARG A 76 -6.12 22.41 19.65
C ARG A 76 -6.96 23.61 19.24
N ALA A 77 -8.01 23.91 20.00
CA ALA A 77 -8.71 25.18 19.91
C ALA A 77 -7.75 26.32 20.32
N ASP A 78 -8.01 27.51 19.85
CA ASP A 78 -7.34 28.75 20.27
C ASP A 78 -8.35 29.85 20.59
N ALA A 79 -7.87 31.05 20.93
CA ALA A 79 -8.72 32.17 21.29
C ALA A 79 -9.61 32.66 20.13
N LYS A 80 -9.32 32.27 18.87
CA LYS A 80 -10.02 32.75 17.67
C LYS A 80 -10.95 31.70 17.05
N ARG A 81 -10.60 30.41 17.18
CA ARG A 81 -11.32 29.30 16.52
C ARG A 81 -11.54 28.14 17.47
N SER A 82 -12.76 27.64 17.50
CA SER A 82 -13.08 26.38 18.16
C SER A 82 -12.39 25.21 17.44
N LEU A 83 -12.43 24.03 18.06
CA LEU A 83 -11.84 22.83 17.47
C LEU A 83 -12.55 22.43 16.16
N GLU A 84 -13.88 22.53 16.15
CA GLU A 84 -14.73 22.24 14.99
C GLU A 84 -14.43 23.22 13.84
N GLN A 85 -14.32 24.51 14.15
CA GLN A 85 -13.96 25.53 13.15
C GLN A 85 -12.58 25.25 12.54
N LYS A 86 -11.64 24.77 13.32
CA LYS A 86 -10.33 24.35 12.80
C LYS A 86 -10.41 23.09 11.94
N LEU A 87 -11.27 22.15 12.31
CA LEU A 87 -11.47 20.92 11.55
C LEU A 87 -12.17 21.13 10.20
N ALA A 88 -12.89 22.23 10.03
CA ALA A 88 -13.42 22.64 8.72
C ALA A 88 -12.34 23.21 7.77
N ASP A 89 -11.12 23.45 8.28
CA ASP A 89 -9.98 23.92 7.49
C ASP A 89 -9.19 22.72 6.93
N PRO A 90 -9.11 22.55 5.58
CA PRO A 90 -8.34 21.46 4.95
C PRO A 90 -6.89 21.37 5.41
N ALA A 91 -6.24 22.53 5.66
CA ALA A 91 -4.86 22.60 6.12
C ALA A 91 -4.66 22.00 7.53
N VAL A 92 -5.72 21.88 8.30
CA VAL A 92 -5.73 21.28 9.64
C VAL A 92 -6.27 19.85 9.61
N ASN A 93 -7.40 19.65 8.91
CA ASN A 93 -8.13 18.37 8.88
C ASN A 93 -7.30 17.26 8.23
N VAL A 94 -6.79 17.51 7.02
CA VAL A 94 -6.08 16.48 6.25
C VAL A 94 -4.80 15.99 6.96
N PRO A 95 -3.89 16.85 7.46
CA PRO A 95 -2.73 16.37 8.19
C PRO A 95 -3.09 15.62 9.49
N ALA A 96 -4.11 16.08 10.23
CA ALA A 96 -4.53 15.41 11.47
C ALA A 96 -5.16 14.03 11.20
N GLY A 97 -6.05 13.94 10.21
CA GLY A 97 -6.67 12.68 9.81
C GLY A 97 -5.68 11.68 9.24
N THR A 98 -4.69 12.17 8.46
CA THR A 98 -3.63 11.29 7.92
C THR A 98 -2.74 10.76 9.04
N ARG A 99 -2.40 11.55 10.08
CA ARG A 99 -1.68 11.05 11.27
C ARG A 99 -2.48 9.98 12.01
N TYR A 100 -3.79 10.19 12.17
CA TYR A 100 -4.66 9.17 12.76
C TYR A 100 -4.70 7.88 11.92
N LEU A 101 -4.87 8.01 10.61
CA LEU A 101 -4.85 6.85 9.69
C LEU A 101 -3.50 6.13 9.76
N ARG A 102 -2.36 6.87 9.78
CA ARG A 102 -1.03 6.28 9.92
C ARG A 102 -0.91 5.49 11.22
N TYR A 103 -1.32 6.07 12.33
CA TYR A 103 -1.36 5.38 13.63
C TYR A 103 -2.14 4.06 13.55
N LEU A 104 -3.29 4.04 12.88
CA LEU A 104 -4.09 2.82 12.73
C LEU A 104 -3.43 1.79 11.82
N LEU A 105 -2.78 2.22 10.75
CA LEU A 105 -2.01 1.33 9.87
C LEU A 105 -0.82 0.69 10.61
N ASP A 106 -0.20 1.42 11.54
CA ASP A 106 0.87 0.90 12.39
C ASP A 106 0.34 -0.01 13.49
N LEU A 107 -0.88 0.26 14.01
CA LEU A 107 -1.55 -0.59 15.00
C LEU A 107 -1.97 -1.95 14.41
N PHE A 108 -2.29 -2.00 13.12
CA PHE A 108 -2.71 -3.20 12.40
C PHE A 108 -1.80 -3.47 11.19
N PRO A 109 -0.53 -3.84 11.39
CA PRO A 109 0.44 -3.98 10.31
C PRO A 109 0.00 -5.02 9.28
N GLY A 110 0.05 -4.64 8.00
CA GLY A 110 -0.39 -5.50 6.89
C GLY A 110 -1.91 -5.73 6.78
N ARG A 111 -2.71 -5.14 7.67
CA ARG A 111 -4.16 -5.30 7.72
C ARG A 111 -4.86 -3.95 7.52
N MET A 112 -4.76 -3.42 6.30
CA MET A 112 -5.43 -2.17 5.92
C MET A 112 -6.94 -2.21 6.17
N ASP A 113 -7.56 -3.36 6.00
CA ASP A 113 -8.98 -3.60 6.28
C ASP A 113 -9.34 -3.33 7.74
N LEU A 114 -8.49 -3.75 8.69
CA LEU A 114 -8.68 -3.47 10.12
C LEU A 114 -8.39 -2.01 10.48
N ALA A 115 -7.38 -1.40 9.85
CA ALA A 115 -7.11 0.02 10.04
C ALA A 115 -8.30 0.89 9.60
N LEU A 116 -8.91 0.57 8.45
CA LEU A 116 -10.12 1.24 7.97
C LEU A 116 -11.34 0.97 8.86
N ALA A 117 -11.51 -0.26 9.34
CA ALA A 117 -12.56 -0.59 10.29
C ALA A 117 -12.40 0.20 11.60
N ALA A 118 -11.17 0.33 12.10
CA ALA A 118 -10.82 1.12 13.28
C ALA A 118 -11.02 2.62 13.06
N TYR A 119 -10.75 3.11 11.86
CA TYR A 119 -11.01 4.50 11.49
C TYR A 119 -12.50 4.86 11.64
N ASN A 120 -13.37 3.99 11.13
CA ASN A 120 -14.82 4.18 11.16
C ASN A 120 -15.47 3.87 12.52
N ALA A 121 -15.09 2.75 13.17
CA ALA A 121 -15.72 2.25 14.39
C ALA A 121 -14.93 2.51 15.68
N GLY A 122 -13.71 3.03 15.57
CA GLY A 122 -12.75 3.15 16.65
C GLY A 122 -11.92 1.87 16.86
N GLU A 123 -10.64 2.05 17.20
CA GLU A 123 -9.70 0.94 17.43
C GLU A 123 -10.18 -0.04 18.52
N GLY A 124 -10.83 0.47 19.57
CA GLY A 124 -11.37 -0.36 20.64
C GLY A 124 -12.48 -1.32 20.17
N ALA A 125 -13.26 -0.95 19.16
CA ALA A 125 -14.28 -1.86 18.61
C ALA A 125 -13.63 -3.05 17.86
N VAL A 126 -12.58 -2.78 17.09
CA VAL A 126 -11.82 -3.83 16.38
C VAL A 126 -11.12 -4.76 17.37
N GLN A 127 -10.50 -4.21 18.42
CA GLN A 127 -9.84 -5.00 19.46
C GLN A 127 -10.83 -5.91 20.22
N ARG A 128 -12.00 -5.37 20.62
CA ARG A 128 -13.06 -6.19 21.24
C ARG A 128 -13.64 -7.26 20.32
N ALA A 129 -13.56 -7.05 19.01
CA ALA A 129 -13.94 -8.07 18.01
C ALA A 129 -12.81 -9.09 17.75
N GLY A 130 -11.78 -9.16 18.59
CA GLY A 130 -10.66 -10.10 18.44
C GLY A 130 -9.77 -9.79 17.25
N ASN A 131 -9.53 -8.50 16.96
CA ASN A 131 -8.81 -8.02 15.78
C ASN A 131 -9.45 -8.50 14.48
N GLN A 132 -10.75 -8.38 14.40
CA GLN A 132 -11.57 -8.62 13.22
C GLN A 132 -12.43 -7.39 12.92
N ILE A 133 -12.95 -7.30 11.70
CA ILE A 133 -13.90 -6.24 11.34
C ILE A 133 -15.16 -6.46 12.18
N PRO A 134 -15.59 -5.48 13.00
CA PRO A 134 -16.79 -5.62 13.81
C PRO A 134 -18.03 -5.95 12.97
N ALA A 135 -18.98 -6.69 13.56
CA ALA A 135 -20.24 -7.08 12.89
C ALA A 135 -21.22 -5.90 12.72
N PHE A 136 -20.72 -4.68 12.53
CA PHE A 136 -21.50 -3.49 12.22
C PHE A 136 -21.64 -3.35 10.70
N LYS A 137 -22.86 -3.39 10.17
CA LYS A 137 -23.12 -3.25 8.73
C LYS A 137 -22.51 -1.99 8.14
N GLU A 138 -22.57 -0.87 8.88
CA GLU A 138 -21.98 0.41 8.50
C GLU A 138 -20.46 0.26 8.26
N THR A 139 -19.73 -0.29 9.24
CA THR A 139 -18.29 -0.48 9.18
C THR A 139 -17.86 -1.45 8.08
N GLN A 140 -18.59 -2.57 7.92
CA GLN A 140 -18.32 -3.53 6.85
C GLN A 140 -18.51 -2.92 5.46
N ASN A 141 -19.57 -2.10 5.29
CA ASN A 141 -19.81 -1.38 4.03
C ASN A 141 -18.73 -0.32 3.79
N TYR A 142 -18.35 0.43 4.81
CA TYR A 142 -17.31 1.44 4.76
C TYR A 142 -15.99 0.84 4.27
N VAL A 143 -15.50 -0.22 4.91
CA VAL A 143 -14.27 -0.90 4.53
C VAL A 143 -14.30 -1.35 3.07
N ARG A 144 -15.40 -2.00 2.65
CA ARG A 144 -15.56 -2.43 1.25
C ARG A 144 -15.52 -1.26 0.27
N THR A 145 -16.20 -0.16 0.59
CA THR A 145 -16.25 1.02 -0.29
C THR A 145 -14.88 1.66 -0.44
N VAL A 146 -14.18 1.92 0.69
CA VAL A 146 -12.84 2.53 0.64
C VAL A 146 -11.86 1.65 -0.11
N LEU A 147 -11.81 0.34 0.18
CA LEU A 147 -10.91 -0.59 -0.52
C LEU A 147 -11.22 -0.69 -2.02
N ALA A 148 -12.49 -0.73 -2.39
CA ALA A 148 -12.88 -0.77 -3.80
C ALA A 148 -12.42 0.48 -4.55
N LEU A 149 -12.62 1.68 -3.97
CA LEU A 149 -12.14 2.93 -4.54
C LEU A 149 -10.62 2.98 -4.60
N TYR A 150 -9.93 2.59 -3.53
CA TYR A 150 -8.48 2.55 -3.48
C TYR A 150 -7.89 1.67 -4.59
N HIS A 151 -8.39 0.45 -4.76
CA HIS A 151 -7.93 -0.46 -5.82
C HIS A 151 -8.24 0.05 -7.24
N GLN A 152 -9.30 0.83 -7.41
CA GLN A 152 -9.58 1.48 -8.71
C GLN A 152 -8.63 2.65 -8.98
N LEU A 153 -8.24 3.40 -7.96
CA LEU A 153 -7.35 4.55 -8.07
C LEU A 153 -5.88 4.15 -8.21
N LYS A 154 -5.46 3.14 -7.47
CA LYS A 154 -4.09 2.62 -7.53
C LYS A 154 -3.98 1.64 -8.72
N PRO A 155 -3.26 2.00 -9.78
CA PRO A 155 -3.07 1.07 -10.89
C PRO A 155 -2.37 -0.19 -10.35
N PRO A 156 -2.72 -1.38 -10.88
CA PRO A 156 -2.01 -2.60 -10.52
C PRO A 156 -0.52 -2.40 -10.80
N ALA A 157 0.32 -2.84 -9.88
CA ALA A 157 1.76 -2.84 -10.09
C ALA A 157 2.04 -3.49 -11.46
N PRO A 158 2.91 -2.89 -12.30
CA PRO A 158 3.25 -3.50 -13.58
C PRO A 158 3.73 -4.92 -13.29
N VAL A 159 3.06 -5.90 -13.89
CA VAL A 159 3.51 -7.29 -13.83
C VAL A 159 4.93 -7.27 -14.39
N GLN A 160 5.93 -7.44 -13.56
CA GLN A 160 7.29 -7.67 -14.04
C GLN A 160 7.21 -8.97 -14.82
N ALA A 161 7.13 -8.86 -16.15
CA ALA A 161 7.33 -9.99 -17.00
C ALA A 161 8.71 -10.52 -16.62
N HIS A 162 8.76 -11.67 -15.97
CA HIS A 162 9.99 -12.41 -15.82
C HIS A 162 10.49 -12.60 -17.25
N ARG A 163 11.50 -11.80 -17.63
CA ARG A 163 12.27 -12.10 -18.83
C ARG A 163 12.86 -13.48 -18.56
N ALA A 164 12.22 -14.50 -19.10
CA ALA A 164 12.83 -15.79 -19.23
C ALA A 164 14.19 -15.52 -19.89
N ALA A 165 15.26 -15.85 -19.20
CA ALA A 165 16.58 -15.78 -19.81
C ALA A 165 16.51 -16.50 -21.12
N PRO A 166 17.06 -15.94 -22.23
CA PRO A 166 17.02 -16.60 -23.50
C PRO A 166 17.70 -17.96 -23.34
N GLY A 167 16.89 -19.01 -23.30
CA GLY A 167 17.37 -20.38 -23.26
C GLY A 167 18.28 -20.56 -24.45
N ARG A 168 19.56 -20.89 -24.24
CA ARG A 168 20.45 -21.33 -25.31
C ARG A 168 19.79 -22.55 -25.95
N VAL A 169 19.22 -22.38 -27.13
CA VAL A 169 18.79 -23.47 -27.97
C VAL A 169 20.05 -24.18 -28.43
N ARG A 170 20.37 -25.32 -27.81
CA ARG A 170 21.43 -26.21 -28.26
C ARG A 170 20.86 -27.00 -29.42
N MET A 171 21.10 -26.57 -30.65
CA MET A 171 20.86 -27.37 -31.83
C MET A 171 21.87 -28.54 -31.83
N GLN A 172 21.41 -29.74 -31.52
CA GLN A 172 22.14 -30.95 -31.84
C GLN A 172 21.88 -31.28 -33.31
N LEU A 173 22.87 -30.97 -34.16
CA LEU A 173 22.92 -31.49 -35.51
C LEU A 173 23.24 -32.99 -35.42
N GLN A 174 22.25 -33.82 -35.62
CA GLN A 174 22.47 -35.25 -35.94
C GLN A 174 23.07 -35.36 -37.37
N GLY A 175 24.38 -35.39 -37.42
CA GLY A 175 25.09 -35.74 -38.64
C GLY A 175 25.01 -37.22 -38.88
N GLY A 176 24.37 -37.60 -39.97
CA GLY A 176 24.30 -38.97 -40.45
C GLY A 176 25.67 -39.55 -40.79
N ALA A 177 25.84 -40.82 -40.46
CA ALA A 177 27.01 -41.62 -40.69
C ALA A 177 27.37 -41.75 -42.17
N HIS A 178 28.61 -41.47 -42.50
CA HIS A 178 29.28 -42.10 -43.63
C HIS A 178 30.64 -42.64 -43.17
N ASN A 179 30.71 -43.95 -43.27
CA ASN A 179 31.79 -44.86 -42.98
C ASN A 179 32.94 -44.64 -43.99
N ARG A 180 34.19 -44.58 -43.51
CA ARG A 180 35.44 -45.08 -44.13
C ARG A 180 36.61 -44.83 -43.20
N GLY A 181 37.08 -45.84 -42.51
CA GLY A 181 38.24 -46.63 -42.94
C GLY A 181 39.53 -46.26 -42.24
N ASN A 182 39.94 -47.12 -41.32
CA ASN A 182 41.32 -47.59 -41.03
C ASN A 182 42.37 -46.66 -40.37
N LEU A 183 42.76 -47.04 -39.29
CA LEU A 183 43.91 -47.68 -38.58
C LEU A 183 44.65 -46.76 -37.56
N PRO A 184 45.18 -47.39 -36.47
CA PRO A 184 45.76 -46.74 -35.31
C PRO A 184 47.32 -46.80 -35.35
N PRO A 185 48.12 -46.68 -34.30
CA PRO A 185 47.97 -46.15 -32.94
C PRO A 185 49.09 -45.15 -32.59
N ASP A 186 49.10 -44.60 -31.42
CA ASP A 186 50.20 -44.68 -30.47
C ASP A 186 49.92 -43.91 -29.16
N THR A 187 50.00 -44.64 -28.13
CA THR A 187 50.40 -44.49 -26.77
C THR A 187 51.16 -43.18 -26.44
N VAL A 188 50.83 -42.52 -25.33
CA VAL A 188 51.75 -42.24 -24.21
C VAL A 188 50.97 -41.84 -22.96
N VAL A 189 51.36 -42.49 -21.87
CA VAL A 189 50.95 -42.40 -20.47
C VAL A 189 51.68 -41.26 -19.76
N ALA A 190 51.03 -40.64 -18.78
CA ALA A 190 51.59 -40.22 -17.49
C ALA A 190 50.54 -39.43 -16.70
N HIS A 191 49.99 -39.95 -15.63
CA HIS A 191 50.41 -39.94 -14.23
C HIS A 191 50.68 -38.55 -13.68
N SER A 192 49.90 -38.08 -12.71
CA SER A 192 50.02 -38.26 -11.26
C SER A 192 49.09 -37.25 -10.55
N ARG A 193 48.24 -37.69 -9.65
CA ARG A 193 48.40 -37.73 -8.18
C ARG A 193 48.69 -36.33 -7.61
N ALA A 194 48.08 -35.85 -6.55
CA ALA A 194 47.43 -36.36 -5.35
C ALA A 194 46.83 -35.17 -4.59
N SER A 195 45.69 -35.34 -3.96
CA SER A 195 45.51 -35.45 -2.51
C SER A 195 45.93 -34.23 -1.67
N ASN A 196 45.03 -33.60 -0.95
CA ASN A 196 44.85 -33.78 0.48
C ASN A 196 43.87 -32.78 1.08
N GLU A 197 42.82 -33.23 1.66
CA GLU A 197 42.25 -32.76 2.91
C GLU A 197 43.14 -33.13 4.09
N PRO A 198 42.91 -32.77 5.36
CA PRO A 198 41.74 -32.14 6.03
C PRO A 198 42.10 -31.29 7.28
N LEU A 199 41.05 -30.94 8.02
CA LEU A 199 40.88 -30.86 9.49
C LEU A 199 41.04 -29.52 10.23
N SER A 200 39.89 -29.15 10.79
CA SER A 200 39.60 -28.91 12.24
C SER A 200 40.21 -27.64 12.84
N THR A 201 39.52 -26.87 13.62
CA THR A 201 38.88 -27.10 14.92
C THR A 201 38.25 -25.80 15.42
N ILE A 202 37.12 -25.94 16.09
CA ILE A 202 36.53 -24.98 17.06
C ILE A 202 37.43 -25.01 18.32
N PRO A 203 37.53 -23.99 19.24
CA PRO A 203 36.44 -23.62 20.10
C PRO A 203 36.40 -22.17 20.65
N ASN A 204 35.20 -21.84 21.19
CA ASN A 204 34.84 -21.08 22.39
C ASN A 204 35.71 -19.88 22.87
N GLU A 205 35.06 -18.72 22.97
CA GLU A 205 34.57 -18.10 24.25
C GLU A 205 33.51 -17.06 23.93
#